data_63c0202f05585373332621cbe3716040
#
_entry.id   63c0202f05585373332621cbe3716040
#
_cell.length_a   1.000
_cell.length_b   1.000
_cell.length_c   1.000
_cell.angle_alpha   90.00
_cell.angle_beta   90.00
_cell.angle_gamma   90.00
#
_symmetry.space_group_name_H-M   'P 1'
#
loop_
_entity.id
_entity.type
_entity.pdbx_description
1 polymer ?
#
loop_
_entity_poly.entity_id
_entity_poly.type
_entity_poly.pdbx_seq_one_letter_code
_entity_poly.pdbx_strand_id
1 'polypeptide(L)'
;MSSAEEALSADEPLDDTDLSLLDGIRGMFQVADPMPADLPERIRFRLALRDLEVEVARLTEEQELAGIRGAELSRTITFDSDSLTIMIRIDANRDGTVRIDGWLAPAQLRELELKTAPESLRVSSDDQGRFAFARVPWGTAQLMVRPAEPGPDGSGRSVVTPALSL
;
A
#
# COMPACT_ATOMS: atom_id res chain seq x y z
N MET A 1 -50.33 -12.94 35.43
CA MET A 1 -49.81 -12.64 34.09
C MET A 1 -48.73 -11.62 34.31
N SER A 2 -47.51 -12.04 34.40
CA SER A 2 -46.37 -11.17 34.49
C SER A 2 -45.26 -11.78 33.64
N SER A 3 -45.10 -11.26 32.44
CA SER A 3 -43.96 -11.55 31.59
C SER A 3 -42.76 -10.77 32.15
N ALA A 4 -41.94 -11.50 32.88
CA ALA A 4 -40.60 -10.97 33.18
C ALA A 4 -39.78 -11.08 31.91
N GLU A 5 -39.51 -9.95 31.31
CA GLU A 5 -38.40 -9.76 30.38
C GLU A 5 -37.12 -10.02 31.18
N GLU A 6 -36.56 -11.21 30.98
CA GLU A 6 -35.20 -11.54 31.40
C GLU A 6 -34.25 -10.74 30.54
N ALA A 7 -33.96 -9.50 31.00
CA ALA A 7 -32.89 -8.72 30.43
C ALA A 7 -31.58 -9.46 30.70
N LEU A 8 -31.05 -10.12 29.68
CA LEU A 8 -29.71 -10.69 29.67
C LEU A 8 -28.72 -9.58 30.09
N SER A 9 -28.16 -9.72 31.29
CA SER A 9 -27.16 -8.80 31.81
C SER A 9 -25.90 -8.97 30.99
N ALA A 10 -25.47 -7.91 30.32
CA ALA A 10 -24.23 -7.89 29.53
C ALA A 10 -22.94 -8.11 30.36
N ASP A 11 -23.08 -8.17 31.70
CA ASP A 11 -21.97 -8.33 32.66
C ASP A 11 -21.87 -9.76 33.22
N GLU A 12 -22.71 -10.70 32.79
CA GLU A 12 -22.63 -12.08 33.23
C GLU A 12 -21.48 -12.81 32.52
N PRO A 13 -20.61 -13.54 33.25
CA PRO A 13 -19.51 -14.27 32.62
C PRO A 13 -20.08 -15.40 31.73
N LEU A 14 -19.43 -15.62 30.58
CA LEU A 14 -19.80 -16.66 29.61
C LEU A 14 -19.79 -18.03 30.28
N ASP A 15 -20.86 -18.80 30.08
CA ASP A 15 -20.96 -20.18 30.51
C ASP A 15 -20.42 -21.17 29.45
N ASP A 16 -20.43 -22.48 29.79
CA ASP A 16 -19.94 -23.54 28.88
C ASP A 16 -20.79 -23.65 27.60
N THR A 17 -22.05 -23.26 27.65
CA THR A 17 -22.95 -23.25 26.51
C THR A 17 -22.58 -22.12 25.57
N ASP A 18 -22.32 -20.94 26.10
CA ASP A 18 -21.85 -19.77 25.34
C ASP A 18 -20.51 -20.05 24.64
N LEU A 19 -19.58 -20.67 25.37
CA LEU A 19 -18.28 -21.04 24.81
C LEU A 19 -18.43 -22.05 23.66
N SER A 20 -19.31 -23.04 23.81
CA SER A 20 -19.61 -24.03 22.75
C SER A 20 -20.23 -23.37 21.51
N LEU A 21 -21.15 -22.41 21.73
CA LEU A 21 -21.78 -21.67 20.64
C LEU A 21 -20.74 -20.81 19.89
N LEU A 22 -19.87 -20.11 20.62
CA LEU A 22 -18.80 -19.31 20.04
C LEU A 22 -17.80 -20.15 19.22
N ASP A 23 -17.48 -21.36 19.70
CA ASP A 23 -16.63 -22.29 18.93
C ASP A 23 -17.32 -22.78 17.64
N GLY A 24 -18.62 -23.03 17.69
CA GLY A 24 -19.42 -23.35 16.51
C GLY A 24 -19.42 -22.22 15.48
N ILE A 25 -19.63 -20.99 15.93
CA ILE A 25 -19.58 -19.79 15.09
C ILE A 25 -18.17 -19.60 14.49
N ARG A 26 -17.12 -19.75 15.29
CA ARG A 26 -15.74 -19.70 14.82
C ARG A 26 -15.47 -20.71 13.70
N GLY A 27 -15.90 -21.97 13.90
CA GLY A 27 -15.76 -23.02 12.91
C GLY A 27 -16.48 -22.70 11.60
N MET A 28 -17.68 -22.13 11.69
CA MET A 28 -18.44 -21.71 10.52
C MET A 28 -17.70 -20.60 9.73
N PHE A 29 -17.18 -19.58 10.41
CA PHE A 29 -16.42 -18.51 9.75
C PHE A 29 -15.09 -19.00 9.15
N GLN A 30 -14.40 -19.94 9.80
CA GLN A 30 -13.18 -20.53 9.24
C GLN A 30 -13.39 -21.23 7.90
N VAL A 31 -14.61 -21.75 7.65
CA VAL A 31 -14.98 -22.44 6.41
C VAL A 31 -15.54 -21.44 5.38
N ALA A 32 -16.41 -20.52 5.82
CA ALA A 32 -17.11 -19.60 4.92
C ALA A 32 -16.23 -18.41 4.48
N ASP A 33 -15.37 -17.92 5.37
CA ASP A 33 -14.48 -16.77 5.14
C ASP A 33 -13.13 -16.99 5.83
N PRO A 34 -12.30 -17.91 5.32
CA PRO A 34 -11.02 -18.20 5.91
C PRO A 34 -10.09 -16.97 5.83
N MET A 35 -9.41 -16.70 6.93
CA MET A 35 -8.42 -15.63 6.97
C MET A 35 -7.35 -15.84 5.87
N PRO A 36 -7.07 -14.86 5.00
CA PRO A 36 -5.99 -14.95 4.02
C PRO A 36 -4.66 -15.27 4.69
N ALA A 37 -3.90 -16.21 4.12
CA ALA A 37 -2.65 -16.69 4.73
C ALA A 37 -1.59 -15.58 4.89
N ASP A 38 -1.64 -14.55 4.05
CA ASP A 38 -0.74 -13.39 4.05
C ASP A 38 -1.19 -12.26 4.99
N LEU A 39 -2.41 -12.31 5.55
CA LEU A 39 -2.95 -11.24 6.39
C LEU A 39 -2.10 -10.92 7.62
N PRO A 40 -1.58 -11.91 8.39
CA PRO A 40 -0.70 -11.62 9.53
C PRO A 40 0.58 -10.89 9.15
N GLU A 41 1.18 -11.24 8.01
CA GLU A 41 2.39 -10.56 7.51
C GLU A 41 2.09 -9.14 7.07
N ARG A 42 0.98 -8.91 6.39
CA ARG A 42 0.51 -7.57 5.99
C ARG A 42 0.23 -6.68 7.20
N ILE A 43 -0.37 -7.24 8.26
CA ILE A 43 -0.63 -6.49 9.51
C ILE A 43 0.69 -6.16 10.22
N ARG A 44 1.60 -7.14 10.37
CA ARG A 44 2.91 -6.89 10.97
C ARG A 44 3.70 -5.84 10.21
N PHE A 45 3.67 -5.91 8.88
CA PHE A 45 4.29 -4.90 8.03
C PHE A 45 3.71 -3.49 8.26
N ARG A 46 2.38 -3.37 8.33
CA ARG A 46 1.73 -2.09 8.62
C ARG A 46 2.03 -1.56 10.02
N LEU A 47 2.10 -2.42 11.03
CA LEU A 47 2.48 -2.03 12.38
C LEU A 47 3.94 -1.58 12.45
N ALA A 48 4.86 -2.30 11.81
CA ALA A 48 6.27 -1.91 11.73
C ALA A 48 6.47 -0.57 10.98
N LEU A 49 5.63 -0.26 9.99
CA LEU A 49 5.64 1.05 9.33
C LEU A 49 5.19 2.19 10.25
N ARG A 50 4.29 1.93 11.19
CA ARG A 50 3.78 2.93 12.12
C ARG A 50 4.86 3.42 13.09
N ASP A 51 5.78 2.54 13.50
CA ASP A 51 6.90 2.87 14.39
C ASP A 51 8.06 3.59 13.66
N LEU A 52 8.03 3.65 12.32
CA LEU A 52 9.11 4.21 11.49
C LEU A 52 8.82 5.63 10.96
N GLU A 53 7.81 6.34 11.46
CA GLU A 53 7.39 7.64 10.91
C GLU A 53 7.13 7.59 9.39
N VAL A 54 6.44 6.55 8.92
CA VAL A 54 6.15 6.33 7.51
C VAL A 54 4.69 6.65 7.21
N GLU A 55 4.47 7.52 6.24
CA GLU A 55 3.14 7.76 5.67
C GLU A 55 2.80 6.70 4.62
N VAL A 56 1.58 6.18 4.65
CA VAL A 56 1.09 5.30 3.59
C VAL A 56 0.26 6.11 2.60
N ALA A 57 0.75 6.25 1.40
CA ALA A 57 0.03 6.90 0.32
C ALA A 57 -1.17 6.05 -0.13
N ARG A 58 -2.23 6.71 -0.56
CA ARG A 58 -3.44 6.07 -1.08
C ARG A 58 -3.49 6.21 -2.58
N LEU A 59 -3.89 5.16 -3.26
CA LEU A 59 -4.20 5.23 -4.69
C LEU A 59 -5.43 6.13 -4.88
N THR A 60 -5.26 7.23 -5.61
CA THR A 60 -6.33 8.20 -5.85
C THR A 60 -6.87 8.09 -7.27
N GLU A 61 -6.00 7.87 -8.23
CA GLU A 61 -6.36 7.79 -9.64
C GLU A 61 -5.49 6.78 -10.39
N GLU A 62 -6.15 6.04 -11.29
CA GLU A 62 -5.47 5.14 -12.24
C GLU A 62 -6.10 5.33 -13.61
N GLN A 63 -5.29 5.70 -14.60
CA GLN A 63 -5.72 5.89 -15.98
C GLN A 63 -4.89 5.03 -16.92
N GLU A 64 -5.56 4.20 -17.71
CA GLU A 64 -4.94 3.48 -18.81
C GLU A 64 -5.14 4.26 -20.11
N LEU A 65 -4.04 4.64 -20.73
CA LEU A 65 -4.06 5.27 -22.04
C LEU A 65 -3.83 4.19 -23.10
N ALA A 66 -4.92 3.69 -23.70
CA ALA A 66 -4.83 2.83 -24.87
C ALA A 66 -4.33 3.66 -26.06
N GLY A 67 -3.10 3.45 -26.47
CA GLY A 67 -2.50 4.14 -27.60
C GLY A 67 -3.25 3.84 -28.89
N ILE A 68 -3.61 4.89 -29.63
CA ILE A 68 -4.16 4.78 -30.98
C ILE A 68 -3.05 4.28 -31.91
N ARG A 69 -3.20 3.05 -32.44
CA ARG A 69 -2.34 2.40 -33.43
C ARG A 69 -0.93 2.02 -32.97
N GLY A 70 -0.80 0.93 -32.19
CA GLY A 70 0.48 0.24 -32.00
C GLY A 70 1.42 0.88 -30.98
N ALA A 71 0.95 1.81 -30.19
CA ALA A 71 1.68 2.35 -29.04
C ALA A 71 1.45 1.45 -27.81
N GLU A 72 2.54 1.14 -27.17
CA GLU A 72 2.65 0.41 -25.92
C GLU A 72 1.64 0.94 -24.88
N LEU A 73 1.05 0.03 -24.13
CA LEU A 73 0.14 0.37 -23.02
C LEU A 73 0.85 1.30 -22.04
N SER A 74 0.44 2.55 -22.01
CA SER A 74 0.92 3.52 -21.03
C SER A 74 -0.11 3.66 -19.93
N ARG A 75 0.30 3.57 -18.68
CA ARG A 75 -0.56 3.68 -17.50
C ARG A 75 -0.06 4.77 -16.58
N THR A 76 -0.94 5.66 -16.17
CA THR A 76 -0.64 6.70 -15.17
C THR A 76 -1.36 6.38 -13.87
N ILE A 77 -0.65 6.47 -12.76
CA ILE A 77 -1.16 6.21 -11.43
C ILE A 77 -0.79 7.37 -10.51
N THR A 78 -1.75 7.84 -9.73
CA THR A 78 -1.55 8.89 -8.73
C THR A 78 -1.80 8.33 -7.33
N PHE A 79 -0.87 8.62 -6.43
CA PHE A 79 -0.94 8.30 -5.01
C PHE A 79 -0.87 9.58 -4.20
N ASP A 80 -1.75 9.71 -3.21
CA ASP A 80 -1.75 10.83 -2.27
C ASP A 80 -1.47 10.39 -0.85
N SER A 81 -0.66 11.15 -0.15
CA SER A 81 -0.45 11.08 1.30
C SER A 81 -0.64 12.48 1.90
N ASP A 82 -0.57 12.59 3.22
CA ASP A 82 -0.75 13.87 3.90
C ASP A 82 0.34 14.89 3.52
N SER A 83 1.55 14.43 3.19
CA SER A 83 2.70 15.29 2.89
C SER A 83 3.11 15.31 1.41
N LEU A 84 2.70 14.34 0.61
CA LEU A 84 3.23 14.14 -0.73
C LEU A 84 2.22 13.48 -1.68
N THR A 85 2.07 14.07 -2.87
CA THR A 85 1.43 13.42 -4.02
C THR A 85 2.52 12.85 -4.92
N ILE A 86 2.36 11.59 -5.32
CA ILE A 86 3.27 10.87 -6.21
C ILE A 86 2.49 10.49 -7.46
N MET A 87 2.89 11.00 -8.60
CA MET A 87 2.36 10.60 -9.90
C MET A 87 3.41 9.77 -10.64
N ILE A 88 3.03 8.61 -11.14
CA ILE A 88 3.91 7.76 -11.96
C ILE A 88 3.25 7.42 -13.28
N ARG A 89 4.05 7.37 -14.31
CA ARG A 89 3.70 6.85 -15.64
C ARG A 89 4.54 5.61 -15.91
N ILE A 90 3.89 4.56 -16.34
CA ILE A 90 4.49 3.25 -16.63
C ILE A 90 4.39 3.00 -18.14
N ASP A 91 5.51 2.82 -18.79
CA ASP A 91 5.61 2.51 -20.21
C ASP A 91 6.35 1.19 -20.40
N ALA A 92 5.87 0.31 -21.28
CA ALA A 92 6.57 -0.94 -21.61
C ALA A 92 7.81 -0.67 -22.48
N ASN A 93 8.94 -1.29 -22.14
CA ASN A 93 10.15 -1.27 -22.95
C ASN A 93 10.15 -2.43 -23.96
N ARG A 94 10.85 -2.28 -25.07
CA ARG A 94 11.00 -3.36 -26.09
C ARG A 94 11.82 -4.55 -25.62
N ASP A 95 12.60 -4.39 -24.53
CA ASP A 95 13.45 -5.44 -23.97
C ASP A 95 12.73 -6.30 -22.90
N GLY A 96 11.42 -6.15 -22.76
CA GLY A 96 10.62 -6.92 -21.80
C GLY A 96 10.70 -6.38 -20.35
N THR A 97 11.16 -5.15 -20.17
CA THR A 97 11.08 -4.41 -18.90
C THR A 97 10.07 -3.29 -18.99
N VAL A 98 9.87 -2.55 -17.92
CA VAL A 98 9.08 -1.30 -17.93
C VAL A 98 9.96 -0.11 -17.57
N ARG A 99 9.57 1.06 -18.06
CA ARG A 99 10.08 2.36 -17.65
C ARG A 99 9.04 3.02 -16.75
N ILE A 100 9.48 3.59 -15.65
CA ILE A 100 8.64 4.39 -14.75
C ILE A 100 9.20 5.80 -14.73
N ASP A 101 8.44 6.76 -15.21
CA ASP A 101 8.71 8.18 -15.04
C ASP A 101 7.76 8.74 -14.00
N GLY A 102 8.24 9.57 -13.08
CA GLY A 102 7.39 10.07 -12.01
C GLY A 102 7.68 11.50 -11.59
N TRP A 103 6.72 12.06 -10.84
CA TRP A 103 6.74 13.42 -10.31
C TRP A 103 6.26 13.42 -8.86
N LEU A 104 6.90 14.24 -8.07
CA LEU A 104 6.54 14.51 -6.68
C LEU A 104 5.96 15.92 -6.56
N ALA A 105 4.86 16.05 -5.84
CA ALA A 105 4.27 17.33 -5.47
C ALA A 105 4.05 17.39 -3.95
N PRO A 106 4.62 18.38 -3.23
CA PRO A 106 5.47 19.46 -3.74
C PRO A 106 6.80 18.95 -4.29
N ALA A 107 7.38 19.68 -5.26
CA ALA A 107 8.66 19.36 -5.85
C ALA A 107 9.78 19.44 -4.80
N GLN A 108 10.53 18.37 -4.62
CA GLN A 108 11.59 18.25 -3.61
C GLN A 108 12.62 17.23 -4.04
N LEU A 109 13.86 17.43 -3.61
CA LEU A 109 14.89 16.39 -3.66
C LEU A 109 14.56 15.30 -2.67
N ARG A 110 14.37 14.08 -3.16
CA ARG A 110 14.03 12.89 -2.36
C ARG A 110 14.80 11.69 -2.86
N GLU A 111 15.08 10.77 -1.98
CA GLU A 111 15.56 9.45 -2.35
C GLU A 111 14.38 8.51 -2.57
N LEU A 112 14.37 7.84 -3.71
CA LEU A 112 13.32 6.90 -4.06
C LEU A 112 13.89 5.48 -4.16
N GLU A 113 13.24 4.54 -3.53
CA GLU A 113 13.54 3.12 -3.58
C GLU A 113 12.32 2.37 -4.12
N LEU A 114 12.48 1.74 -5.27
CA LEU A 114 11.47 0.85 -5.86
C LEU A 114 11.83 -0.58 -5.51
N LYS A 115 11.03 -1.21 -4.65
CA LYS A 115 11.16 -2.61 -4.28
C LYS A 115 10.41 -3.48 -5.28
N THR A 116 11.12 -4.42 -5.90
CA THR A 116 10.58 -5.46 -6.78
C THR A 116 10.95 -6.83 -6.24
N ALA A 117 10.37 -7.91 -6.80
CA ALA A 117 10.62 -9.26 -6.30
C ALA A 117 12.08 -9.73 -6.40
N PRO A 118 12.90 -9.40 -7.44
CA PRO A 118 14.29 -9.81 -7.40
C PRO A 118 15.22 -8.81 -6.70
N GLU A 119 14.91 -7.50 -6.75
CA GLU A 119 15.85 -6.47 -6.33
C GLU A 119 15.17 -5.16 -5.92
N SER A 120 15.93 -4.25 -5.32
CA SER A 120 15.52 -2.87 -5.05
C SER A 120 16.31 -1.92 -5.93
N LEU A 121 15.62 -1.05 -6.63
CA LEU A 121 16.19 -0.01 -7.47
C LEU A 121 16.14 1.33 -6.74
N ARG A 122 17.20 2.15 -6.83
CA ARG A 122 17.26 3.46 -6.17
C ARG A 122 17.58 4.56 -7.16
N VAL A 123 16.88 5.67 -7.02
CA VAL A 123 17.09 6.92 -7.76
C VAL A 123 16.83 8.10 -6.85
N SER A 124 17.26 9.29 -7.27
CA SER A 124 16.90 10.54 -6.61
C SER A 124 16.02 11.37 -7.55
N SER A 125 15.06 12.10 -6.99
CA SER A 125 14.33 13.11 -7.76
C SER A 125 15.21 14.33 -8.00
N ASP A 126 14.89 15.11 -9.03
CA ASP A 126 15.51 16.41 -9.26
C ASP A 126 14.80 17.52 -8.42
N ASP A 127 15.25 18.76 -8.57
CA ASP A 127 14.70 19.97 -7.92
C ASP A 127 13.26 20.28 -8.37
N GLN A 128 12.83 19.72 -9.50
CA GLN A 128 11.46 19.78 -10.01
C GLN A 128 10.60 18.59 -9.55
N GLY A 129 11.15 17.73 -8.68
CA GLY A 129 10.48 16.54 -8.17
C GLY A 129 10.37 15.40 -9.19
N ARG A 130 11.09 15.44 -10.32
CA ARG A 130 11.04 14.40 -11.36
C ARG A 130 12.04 13.29 -11.06
N PHE A 131 11.63 12.05 -11.34
CA PHE A 131 12.47 10.88 -11.22
C PHE A 131 12.16 9.86 -12.32
N ALA A 132 13.07 8.93 -12.56
CA ALA A 132 12.85 7.86 -13.52
C ALA A 132 13.59 6.58 -13.15
N PHE A 133 12.90 5.43 -13.32
CA PHE A 133 13.48 4.11 -13.32
C PHE A 133 13.43 3.57 -14.76
N ALA A 134 14.60 3.47 -15.42
CA ALA A 134 14.68 3.19 -16.85
C ALA A 134 14.35 1.73 -17.20
N ARG A 135 14.67 0.80 -16.32
CA ARG A 135 14.49 -0.65 -16.53
C ARG A 135 14.04 -1.29 -15.24
N VAL A 136 12.78 -1.67 -15.19
CA VAL A 136 12.15 -2.31 -14.02
C VAL A 136 11.60 -3.66 -14.50
N PRO A 137 11.89 -4.77 -13.82
CA PRO A 137 11.30 -6.05 -14.16
C PRO A 137 9.78 -6.02 -13.96
N TRP A 138 9.05 -6.74 -14.82
CA TRP A 138 7.62 -6.96 -14.65
C TRP A 138 7.31 -7.66 -13.31
N GLY A 139 6.19 -7.32 -12.73
CA GLY A 139 5.73 -7.96 -11.50
C GLY A 139 5.21 -6.96 -10.47
N THR A 140 5.19 -7.38 -9.22
CA THR A 140 4.75 -6.52 -8.12
C THR A 140 5.89 -5.59 -7.69
N ALA A 141 5.58 -4.31 -7.58
CA ALA A 141 6.51 -3.29 -7.12
C ALA A 141 5.88 -2.44 -5.99
N GLN A 142 6.73 -1.84 -5.18
CA GLN A 142 6.34 -0.89 -4.14
C GLN A 142 7.33 0.26 -4.10
N LEU A 143 6.84 1.49 -4.17
CA LEU A 143 7.67 2.67 -4.12
C LEU A 143 7.74 3.22 -2.70
N MET A 144 8.97 3.49 -2.24
CA MET A 144 9.27 4.20 -1.01
C MET A 144 9.99 5.50 -1.34
N VAL A 145 9.48 6.62 -0.85
CA VAL A 145 10.07 7.95 -1.01
C VAL A 145 10.58 8.40 0.35
N ARG A 146 11.88 8.66 0.45
CA ARG A 146 12.55 9.11 1.67
C ARG A 146 12.92 10.58 1.55
N PRO A 147 12.99 11.33 2.66
CA PRO A 147 13.60 12.66 2.65
C PRO A 147 15.09 12.55 2.31
N ALA A 148 15.63 13.51 1.56
CA ALA A 148 17.06 13.57 1.27
C ALA A 148 17.85 13.88 2.56
N GLU A 149 17.28 14.70 3.46
CA GLU A 149 17.80 14.95 4.81
C GLU A 149 16.66 14.84 5.82
N PRO A 150 16.83 14.09 6.91
CA PRO A 150 15.84 14.06 7.98
C PRO A 150 15.81 15.42 8.70
N GLY A 151 14.67 16.11 8.63
CA GLY A 151 14.48 17.38 9.34
C GLY A 151 14.40 17.18 10.86
N PRO A 152 14.81 18.17 11.67
CA PRO A 152 14.79 18.11 13.14
C PRO A 152 13.38 18.07 13.74
N ASP A 153 12.35 18.38 12.96
CA ASP A 153 10.94 18.49 13.35
C ASP A 153 10.05 17.38 12.75
N GLY A 154 10.63 16.31 12.19
CA GLY A 154 9.90 15.26 11.53
C GLY A 154 9.31 15.65 10.16
N SER A 155 9.70 16.82 9.60
CA SER A 155 9.31 17.23 8.24
C SER A 155 9.87 16.34 7.13
N GLY A 156 10.41 15.20 7.51
CA GLY A 156 11.06 14.24 6.65
C GLY A 156 10.47 12.84 6.72
N ARG A 157 9.16 12.69 6.87
CA ARG A 157 8.54 11.35 6.85
C ARG A 157 8.76 10.64 5.52
N SER A 158 9.05 9.36 5.60
CA SER A 158 9.06 8.51 4.43
C SER A 158 7.64 8.21 3.99
N VAL A 159 7.39 8.21 2.68
CA VAL A 159 6.09 7.86 2.09
C VAL A 159 6.21 6.53 1.37
N VAL A 160 5.26 5.62 1.60
CA VAL A 160 5.21 4.30 0.96
C VAL A 160 3.91 4.14 0.20
N THR A 161 3.99 3.71 -1.06
CA THR A 161 2.79 3.39 -1.84
C THR A 161 2.25 2.01 -1.49
N PRO A 162 0.97 1.71 -1.78
CA PRO A 162 0.51 0.33 -1.91
C PRO A 162 1.36 -0.43 -2.95
N ALA A 163 1.32 -1.76 -2.87
CA ALA A 163 1.90 -2.60 -3.91
C ALA A 163 1.12 -2.38 -5.23
N LEU A 164 1.84 -2.23 -6.33
CA LEU A 164 1.29 -2.04 -7.66
C LEU A 164 1.80 -3.18 -8.58
N SER A 165 0.97 -3.59 -9.52
CA SER A 165 1.37 -4.51 -10.58
C SER A 165 1.91 -3.71 -11.76
N LEU A 166 3.11 -4.05 -12.20
CA LEU A 166 3.74 -3.47 -13.38
C LEU A 166 3.37 -4.26 -14.60
#